data_cf3ebdff1a1997daeff68832f9ea2f3f
#
_entry.id   cf3ebdff1a1997daeff68832f9ea2f3f
#
_cell.length_a   1.000
_cell.length_b   1.000
_cell.length_c   1.000
_cell.angle_alpha   90.00
_cell.angle_beta   90.00
_cell.angle_gamma   90.00
#
_symmetry.space_group_name_H-M   'P 1'
#
loop_
_entity.id
_entity.type
_entity.pdbx_description
1 polymer ?
#
loop_
_entity_poly.entity_id
_entity_poly.type
_entity_poly.pdbx_seq_one_letter_code
_entity_poly.pdbx_strand_id
1 'polypeptide(L)'
;MIKLYFKQAFHLLKENKLLSSISIIGTALAIAMIMVIVITLRATIAPFAPESYRDRMLIFRYAGFQYKTNENWQSNGPVSYKTAKACFKEMAAPEAVTITSSFSETMLAAKPAGEKVSCSVLQVDDDFWKVFKFDFLSGYPFDKATFDAGATKAVISEDIARQLFGTSDVVGKTFLLNHSAYMICGVVRPVSKLARYAYAQIWIPLSSTDAFTASWGEYGIMGMVSVYILAKSQDDFPAIRMEAERLRDRYMEGYPDYELLYRDQPDTYFVAAQRYSANNPPAVKQAVRQYIICLLYTSDAADEARS
;
A
#
# COMPACT_ATOMS: atom_id res chain seq x y z
N MET A 1 -1.92 11.08 54.92
CA MET A 1 -3.24 10.80 54.32
C MET A 1 -3.13 9.74 53.18
N ILE A 2 -2.34 9.91 52.15
CA ILE A 2 -2.23 8.98 50.99
C ILE A 2 -1.94 7.52 51.40
N LYS A 3 -1.00 7.28 52.34
CA LYS A 3 -0.70 5.92 52.86
C LYS A 3 -1.91 5.22 53.50
N LEU A 4 -2.84 5.97 54.14
CA LEU A 4 -4.01 5.43 54.76
C LEU A 4 -5.02 4.94 53.71
N TYR A 5 -5.24 5.76 52.66
CA TYR A 5 -6.13 5.38 51.54
C TYR A 5 -5.63 4.16 50.80
N PHE A 6 -4.33 4.04 50.56
CA PHE A 6 -3.73 2.82 49.96
C PHE A 6 -3.94 1.57 50.82
N LYS A 7 -3.81 1.73 52.17
CA LYS A 7 -4.01 0.61 53.10
C LYS A 7 -5.47 0.17 53.14
N GLN A 8 -6.43 1.10 53.14
CA GLN A 8 -7.86 0.83 53.06
C GLN A 8 -8.24 0.20 51.70
N ALA A 9 -7.77 0.72 50.58
CA ALA A 9 -8.03 0.15 49.27
C ALA A 9 -7.53 -1.31 49.18
N PHE A 10 -6.31 -1.58 49.69
CA PHE A 10 -5.75 -2.94 49.72
C PHE A 10 -6.52 -3.89 50.63
N HIS A 11 -7.15 -3.38 51.70
CA HIS A 11 -7.95 -4.19 52.60
C HIS A 11 -9.30 -4.57 51.95
N LEU A 12 -9.98 -3.60 51.30
CA LEU A 12 -11.19 -3.82 50.53
C LEU A 12 -11.00 -4.81 49.37
N LEU A 13 -9.86 -4.74 48.67
CA LEU A 13 -9.49 -5.69 47.62
C LEU A 13 -9.32 -7.13 48.16
N LYS A 14 -8.80 -7.29 49.38
CA LYS A 14 -8.68 -8.60 50.04
C LYS A 14 -9.99 -9.17 50.55
N GLU A 15 -10.91 -8.35 51.00
CA GLU A 15 -12.21 -8.78 51.50
C GLU A 15 -13.12 -9.29 50.37
N ASN A 16 -13.10 -8.65 49.19
CA ASN A 16 -13.92 -9.01 48.04
C ASN A 16 -13.09 -9.55 46.88
N LYS A 17 -12.37 -10.67 47.11
CA LYS A 17 -11.41 -11.23 46.13
C LYS A 17 -11.99 -11.47 44.75
N LEU A 18 -13.21 -12.00 44.63
CA LEU A 18 -13.87 -12.30 43.36
C LEU A 18 -14.17 -11.01 42.59
N LEU A 19 -14.81 -10.04 43.24
CA LEU A 19 -15.15 -8.75 42.59
C LEU A 19 -13.92 -7.97 42.19
N SER A 20 -12.91 -7.95 43.06
CA SER A 20 -11.61 -7.31 42.80
C SER A 20 -10.87 -7.95 41.61
N SER A 21 -10.89 -9.29 41.54
CA SER A 21 -10.27 -10.00 40.42
C SER A 21 -10.96 -9.70 39.09
N ILE A 22 -12.30 -9.68 39.08
CA ILE A 22 -13.09 -9.35 37.88
C ILE A 22 -12.78 -7.92 37.44
N SER A 23 -12.76 -6.95 38.38
CA SER A 23 -12.46 -5.54 38.06
C SER A 23 -11.02 -5.35 37.52
N ILE A 24 -10.03 -6.02 38.11
CA ILE A 24 -8.65 -5.94 37.67
C ILE A 24 -8.50 -6.55 36.26
N ILE A 25 -9.07 -7.75 36.05
CA ILE A 25 -9.02 -8.42 34.74
C ILE A 25 -9.76 -7.58 33.69
N GLY A 26 -10.95 -7.07 33.98
CA GLY A 26 -11.72 -6.21 33.08
C GLY A 26 -10.96 -4.95 32.70
N THR A 27 -10.38 -4.26 33.67
CA THR A 27 -9.57 -3.05 33.42
C THR A 27 -8.31 -3.36 32.61
N ALA A 28 -7.62 -4.45 32.92
CA ALA A 28 -6.42 -4.87 32.17
C ALA A 28 -6.77 -5.23 30.73
N LEU A 29 -7.89 -5.92 30.50
CA LEU A 29 -8.38 -6.26 29.17
C LEU A 29 -8.76 -5.00 28.37
N ALA A 30 -9.45 -4.05 28.99
CA ALA A 30 -9.82 -2.79 28.37
C ALA A 30 -8.58 -1.99 27.93
N ILE A 31 -7.57 -1.87 28.81
CA ILE A 31 -6.30 -1.20 28.49
C ILE A 31 -5.57 -1.94 27.35
N ALA A 32 -5.52 -3.28 27.40
CA ALA A 32 -4.90 -4.07 26.33
C ALA A 32 -5.59 -3.85 24.97
N MET A 33 -6.92 -3.82 24.92
CA MET A 33 -7.68 -3.54 23.70
C MET A 33 -7.42 -2.13 23.16
N ILE A 34 -7.40 -1.11 24.03
CA ILE A 34 -7.06 0.26 23.62
C ILE A 34 -5.65 0.31 23.04
N MET A 35 -4.68 -0.35 23.67
CA MET A 35 -3.31 -0.41 23.16
C MET A 35 -3.24 -1.09 21.79
N VAL A 36 -3.93 -2.21 21.58
CA VAL A 36 -4.00 -2.88 20.28
C VAL A 36 -4.58 -1.96 19.21
N ILE A 37 -5.67 -1.24 19.50
CA ILE A 37 -6.27 -0.29 18.56
C ILE A 37 -5.27 0.83 18.20
N VAL A 38 -4.63 1.42 19.21
CA VAL A 38 -3.64 2.52 18.99
C VAL A 38 -2.44 2.03 18.19
N ILE A 39 -1.90 0.84 18.51
CA ILE A 39 -0.77 0.24 17.78
C ILE A 39 -1.15 -0.05 16.33
N THR A 40 -2.33 -0.65 16.10
CA THR A 40 -2.81 -0.98 14.75
C THR A 40 -3.04 0.28 13.92
N LEU A 41 -3.67 1.30 14.50
CA LEU A 41 -3.88 2.58 13.83
C LEU A 41 -2.54 3.25 13.50
N ARG A 42 -1.61 3.28 14.46
CA ARG A 42 -0.29 3.86 14.27
C ARG A 42 0.52 3.10 13.22
N ALA A 43 0.47 1.75 13.23
CA ALA A 43 1.13 0.94 12.20
C ALA A 43 0.57 1.20 10.79
N THR A 44 -0.71 1.58 10.68
CA THR A 44 -1.34 1.92 9.40
C THR A 44 -0.96 3.31 8.90
N ILE A 45 -0.76 4.30 9.80
CA ILE A 45 -0.59 5.70 9.42
C ILE A 45 0.87 6.15 9.49
N ALA A 46 1.66 5.65 10.47
CA ALA A 46 3.00 6.13 10.71
C ALA A 46 3.93 5.88 9.52
N PRO A 47 4.71 6.88 9.09
CA PRO A 47 5.68 6.71 8.03
C PRO A 47 6.84 5.82 8.50
N PHE A 48 7.26 4.87 7.66
CA PHE A 48 8.48 4.07 7.84
C PHE A 48 8.99 3.59 6.47
N ALA A 49 10.28 3.29 6.39
CA ALA A 49 10.88 2.84 5.14
C ALA A 49 10.29 1.50 4.65
N PRO A 50 10.03 1.36 3.34
CA PRO A 50 10.27 2.33 2.27
C PRO A 50 9.15 3.39 2.10
N GLU A 51 8.04 3.30 2.81
CA GLU A 51 6.89 4.21 2.72
C GLU A 51 7.05 5.42 3.67
N SER A 52 8.19 6.09 3.59
CA SER A 52 8.55 7.20 4.48
C SER A 52 7.70 8.46 4.31
N TYR A 53 6.91 8.54 3.26
CA TYR A 53 6.13 9.72 2.89
C TYR A 53 4.61 9.46 2.88
N ARG A 54 4.13 8.55 3.74
CA ARG A 54 2.70 8.18 3.82
C ARG A 54 1.77 9.37 4.01
N ASP A 55 2.22 10.39 4.75
CA ASP A 55 1.48 11.60 5.07
C ASP A 55 1.23 12.51 3.86
N ARG A 56 2.08 12.47 2.85
CA ARG A 56 1.98 13.28 1.62
C ARG A 56 1.85 12.44 0.35
N MET A 57 1.36 11.19 0.50
CA MET A 57 1.10 10.29 -0.60
C MET A 57 -0.39 10.26 -0.95
N LEU A 58 -0.68 10.35 -2.24
CA LEU A 58 -1.99 10.08 -2.81
C LEU A 58 -1.93 8.80 -3.66
N ILE A 59 -3.01 8.02 -3.63
CA ILE A 59 -3.05 6.68 -4.21
C ILE A 59 -4.29 6.51 -5.07
N PHE A 60 -4.09 6.06 -6.32
CA PHE A 60 -5.16 5.69 -7.23
C PHE A 60 -5.07 4.21 -7.60
N ARG A 61 -6.13 3.44 -7.33
CA ARG A 61 -6.11 1.99 -7.50
C ARG A 61 -7.22 1.43 -8.36
N TYR A 62 -8.40 2.05 -8.32
CA TYR A 62 -9.58 1.53 -8.98
C TYR A 62 -10.32 2.65 -9.68
N ALA A 63 -10.76 2.40 -10.91
CA ALA A 63 -11.66 3.25 -11.64
C ALA A 63 -12.98 2.54 -11.93
N GLY A 64 -14.05 3.31 -12.08
CA GLY A 64 -15.26 2.87 -12.78
C GLY A 64 -15.15 3.26 -14.25
N PHE A 65 -15.55 2.39 -15.15
CA PHE A 65 -15.65 2.67 -16.57
C PHE A 65 -17.04 2.25 -17.05
N GLN A 66 -17.79 3.16 -17.65
CA GLN A 66 -19.18 2.94 -18.03
C GLN A 66 -19.57 3.71 -19.29
N TYR A 67 -20.69 3.31 -19.92
CA TYR A 67 -21.33 4.10 -20.94
C TYR A 67 -22.05 5.30 -20.33
N LYS A 68 -21.94 6.48 -20.95
CA LYS A 68 -22.69 7.67 -20.52
C LYS A 68 -24.21 7.51 -20.65
N THR A 69 -24.66 6.67 -21.60
CA THR A 69 -26.08 6.42 -21.89
C THR A 69 -26.68 5.21 -21.18
N ASN A 70 -25.83 4.37 -20.57
CA ASN A 70 -26.26 3.15 -19.89
C ASN A 70 -25.44 2.90 -18.63
N GLU A 71 -25.85 3.48 -17.52
CA GLU A 71 -25.19 3.32 -16.21
C GLU A 71 -25.31 1.89 -15.65
N ASN A 72 -26.16 1.02 -16.20
CA ASN A 72 -26.30 -0.36 -15.76
C ASN A 72 -25.12 -1.24 -16.20
N TRP A 73 -24.37 -0.82 -17.23
CA TRP A 73 -23.14 -1.50 -17.62
C TRP A 73 -21.94 -0.75 -17.09
N GLN A 74 -21.20 -1.38 -16.21
CA GLN A 74 -20.06 -0.80 -15.54
C GLN A 74 -18.94 -1.83 -15.37
N SER A 75 -17.72 -1.47 -15.74
CA SER A 75 -16.50 -2.19 -15.40
C SER A 75 -15.79 -1.46 -14.28
N ASN A 76 -15.35 -2.19 -13.24
CA ASN A 76 -14.66 -1.63 -12.10
C ASN A 76 -13.35 -2.39 -11.87
N GLY A 77 -12.25 -1.66 -11.75
CA GLY A 77 -10.94 -2.26 -11.54
C GLY A 77 -9.80 -1.28 -11.72
N PRO A 78 -8.57 -1.81 -11.73
CA PRO A 78 -7.39 -1.02 -12.08
C PRO A 78 -7.44 -0.57 -13.55
N VAL A 79 -6.70 0.48 -13.86
CA VAL A 79 -6.56 0.98 -15.23
C VAL A 79 -5.38 0.33 -15.95
N SER A 80 -5.31 0.48 -17.27
CA SER A 80 -4.13 0.07 -18.06
C SER A 80 -2.96 1.02 -17.85
N TYR A 81 -1.75 0.58 -18.14
CA TYR A 81 -0.57 1.44 -18.10
C TYR A 81 -0.72 2.65 -19.02
N LYS A 82 -1.29 2.46 -20.22
CA LYS A 82 -1.57 3.54 -21.18
C LYS A 82 -2.46 4.62 -20.54
N THR A 83 -3.54 4.23 -19.91
CA THR A 83 -4.47 5.14 -19.23
C THR A 83 -3.81 5.81 -18.04
N ALA A 84 -3.12 5.06 -17.18
CA ALA A 84 -2.42 5.60 -16.03
C ALA A 84 -1.35 6.62 -16.44
N LYS A 85 -0.59 6.32 -17.50
CA LYS A 85 0.43 7.22 -18.04
C LYS A 85 -0.19 8.53 -18.54
N ALA A 86 -1.25 8.45 -19.34
CA ALA A 86 -1.91 9.62 -19.91
C ALA A 86 -2.58 10.51 -18.84
N CYS A 87 -3.16 9.90 -17.80
CA CYS A 87 -3.91 10.61 -16.78
C CYS A 87 -3.06 11.12 -15.60
N PHE A 88 -1.84 10.57 -15.37
CA PHE A 88 -1.09 10.89 -14.16
C PHE A 88 0.38 11.23 -14.38
N LYS A 89 1.07 10.65 -15.38
CA LYS A 89 2.51 10.91 -15.58
C LYS A 89 2.84 12.30 -16.09
N GLU A 90 1.87 12.99 -16.70
CA GLU A 90 2.05 14.35 -17.23
C GLU A 90 1.73 15.45 -16.19
N MET A 91 1.43 15.07 -14.95
CA MET A 91 1.12 16.04 -13.90
C MET A 91 2.37 16.83 -13.49
N ALA A 92 2.18 18.14 -13.33
CA ALA A 92 3.24 19.07 -12.90
C ALA A 92 3.21 19.39 -11.40
N ALA A 93 2.05 19.26 -10.76
CA ALA A 93 1.87 19.59 -9.35
C ALA A 93 2.64 18.68 -8.39
N PRO A 94 2.66 17.33 -8.56
CA PRO A 94 3.34 16.44 -7.65
C PRO A 94 4.86 16.51 -7.74
N GLU A 95 5.56 16.00 -6.72
CA GLU A 95 7.01 15.81 -6.72
C GLU A 95 7.41 14.63 -7.60
N ALA A 96 6.66 13.53 -7.54
CA ALA A 96 6.87 12.35 -8.35
C ALA A 96 5.58 11.53 -8.50
N VAL A 97 5.47 10.76 -9.59
CA VAL A 97 4.36 9.83 -9.86
C VAL A 97 4.94 8.51 -10.31
N THR A 98 4.57 7.42 -9.65
CA THR A 98 4.96 6.07 -10.04
C THR A 98 3.75 5.19 -10.37
N ILE A 99 3.94 4.28 -11.31
CA ILE A 99 2.96 3.29 -11.74
C ILE A 99 3.51 1.90 -11.43
N THR A 100 2.73 1.09 -10.72
CA THR A 100 3.11 -0.29 -10.41
C THR A 100 2.02 -1.27 -10.83
N SER A 101 2.32 -2.57 -10.86
CA SER A 101 1.25 -3.56 -10.85
C SER A 101 0.34 -3.37 -9.61
N SER A 102 -0.96 -3.58 -9.79
CA SER A 102 -1.95 -3.36 -8.71
C SER A 102 -1.78 -4.29 -7.53
N PHE A 103 -1.14 -5.43 -7.75
CA PHE A 103 -0.89 -6.46 -6.74
C PHE A 103 0.52 -7.01 -6.91
N SER A 104 1.14 -7.38 -5.80
CA SER A 104 2.32 -8.22 -5.84
C SER A 104 1.91 -9.66 -6.21
N GLU A 105 2.69 -10.29 -7.07
CA GLU A 105 2.47 -11.66 -7.50
C GLU A 105 3.41 -12.63 -6.76
N THR A 106 2.94 -13.83 -6.49
CA THR A 106 3.80 -14.90 -5.99
C THR A 106 4.44 -15.62 -7.17
N MET A 107 5.76 -15.56 -7.26
CA MET A 107 6.54 -16.18 -8.32
C MET A 107 7.61 -17.11 -7.76
N LEU A 108 8.11 -18.02 -8.62
CA LEU A 108 9.20 -18.93 -8.26
C LEU A 108 10.53 -18.35 -8.76
N ALA A 109 11.39 -18.03 -7.81
CA ALA A 109 12.78 -17.63 -8.09
C ALA A 109 13.70 -18.85 -7.95
N ALA A 110 14.65 -19.00 -8.86
CA ALA A 110 15.65 -20.07 -8.83
C ALA A 110 16.98 -19.60 -9.44
N LYS A 111 18.09 -20.09 -8.95
CA LYS A 111 19.31 -20.06 -9.74
C LYS A 111 19.33 -21.25 -10.70
N PRO A 112 20.10 -21.18 -11.83
CA PRO A 112 20.22 -22.30 -12.76
C PRO A 112 20.61 -23.58 -12.01
N ALA A 113 19.84 -24.65 -12.23
CA ALA A 113 20.01 -25.96 -11.57
C ALA A 113 19.93 -25.93 -10.02
N GLY A 114 19.34 -24.91 -9.42
CA GLY A 114 19.14 -24.78 -7.97
C GLY A 114 17.72 -25.02 -7.50
N GLU A 115 17.53 -24.97 -6.19
CA GLU A 115 16.20 -25.02 -5.57
C GLU A 115 15.38 -23.81 -5.95
N LYS A 116 14.04 -23.99 -5.96
CA LYS A 116 13.08 -22.92 -6.22
C LYS A 116 12.63 -22.31 -4.91
N VAL A 117 12.60 -21.00 -4.88
CA VAL A 117 12.12 -20.20 -3.75
C VAL A 117 10.86 -19.44 -4.17
N SER A 118 9.80 -19.60 -3.40
CA SER A 118 8.57 -18.81 -3.60
C SER A 118 8.77 -17.41 -3.02
N CYS A 119 8.56 -16.38 -3.81
CA CYS A 119 8.77 -14.99 -3.42
C CYS A 119 7.65 -14.07 -3.92
N SER A 120 7.46 -12.97 -3.20
CA SER A 120 6.56 -11.88 -3.61
C SER A 120 7.30 -10.94 -4.57
N VAL A 121 6.70 -10.68 -5.73
CA VAL A 121 7.26 -9.83 -6.79
C VAL A 121 6.32 -8.66 -7.05
N LEU A 122 6.87 -7.46 -7.09
CA LEU A 122 6.16 -6.24 -7.50
C LEU A 122 6.79 -5.70 -8.79
N GLN A 123 5.93 -5.41 -9.75
CA GLN A 123 6.34 -4.84 -11.04
C GLN A 123 6.17 -3.32 -10.95
N VAL A 124 7.25 -2.57 -11.20
CA VAL A 124 7.30 -1.14 -10.93
C VAL A 124 7.93 -0.36 -12.09
N ASP A 125 7.64 0.95 -12.18
CA ASP A 125 8.34 1.82 -13.10
C ASP A 125 9.63 2.41 -12.49
N ASP A 126 10.34 3.22 -13.26
CA ASP A 126 11.60 3.85 -12.84
C ASP A 126 11.44 4.93 -11.77
N ASP A 127 10.28 5.59 -11.68
CA ASP A 127 10.00 6.59 -10.66
C ASP A 127 9.63 5.99 -9.30
N PHE A 128 9.44 4.68 -9.21
CA PHE A 128 9.13 3.98 -7.97
C PHE A 128 10.13 4.29 -6.85
N TRP A 129 11.39 4.35 -7.20
CA TRP A 129 12.50 4.60 -6.27
C TRP A 129 12.58 6.05 -5.78
N LYS A 130 11.87 6.99 -6.44
CA LYS A 130 11.71 8.38 -5.99
C LYS A 130 10.57 8.51 -4.97
N VAL A 131 9.47 7.78 -5.21
CA VAL A 131 8.29 7.79 -4.33
C VAL A 131 8.53 6.98 -3.07
N PHE A 132 9.20 5.82 -3.19
CA PHE A 132 9.48 4.92 -2.08
C PHE A 132 10.98 4.90 -1.75
N LYS A 133 11.32 5.16 -0.48
CA LYS A 133 12.71 5.22 -0.01
C LYS A 133 13.21 3.86 0.46
N PHE A 134 13.95 3.18 -0.40
CA PHE A 134 14.58 1.92 -0.09
C PHE A 134 16.01 2.11 0.48
N ASP A 135 16.40 1.22 1.38
CA ASP A 135 17.75 1.15 1.93
C ASP A 135 18.55 0.11 1.11
N PHE A 136 19.35 0.60 0.15
CA PHE A 136 20.19 -0.24 -0.70
C PHE A 136 21.44 -0.66 0.06
N LEU A 137 21.69 -1.97 0.13
CA LEU A 137 22.90 -2.56 0.70
C LEU A 137 24.03 -2.65 -0.31
N SER A 138 23.67 -2.90 -1.59
CA SER A 138 24.62 -2.92 -2.71
C SER A 138 23.89 -2.67 -4.03
N GLY A 139 24.65 -2.22 -5.05
CA GLY A 139 24.09 -1.88 -6.35
C GLY A 139 23.19 -0.65 -6.33
N TYR A 140 22.33 -0.54 -7.33
CA TYR A 140 21.47 0.62 -7.58
C TYR A 140 20.11 0.17 -8.13
N PRO A 141 19.05 1.02 -8.00
CA PRO A 141 17.79 0.77 -8.68
C PRO A 141 17.98 0.78 -10.20
N PHE A 142 17.10 0.11 -10.92
CA PHE A 142 17.04 0.28 -12.37
C PHE A 142 16.49 1.67 -12.73
N ASP A 143 16.97 2.19 -13.82
CA ASP A 143 16.71 3.55 -14.31
C ASP A 143 15.68 3.57 -15.45
N LYS A 144 15.36 4.79 -15.91
CA LYS A 144 14.47 5.02 -17.06
C LYS A 144 14.93 4.30 -18.33
N ALA A 145 16.22 4.27 -18.62
CA ALA A 145 16.75 3.60 -19.81
C ALA A 145 16.50 2.08 -19.77
N THR A 146 16.66 1.49 -18.58
CA THR A 146 16.34 0.08 -18.32
C THR A 146 14.84 -0.19 -18.50
N PHE A 147 14.01 0.72 -17.97
CA PHE A 147 12.55 0.61 -18.08
C PHE A 147 12.10 0.74 -19.54
N ASP A 148 12.54 1.77 -20.25
CA ASP A 148 12.16 2.01 -21.66
C ASP A 148 12.61 0.87 -22.60
N ALA A 149 13.74 0.22 -22.27
CA ALA A 149 14.23 -0.95 -23.02
C ALA A 149 13.51 -2.26 -22.70
N GLY A 150 12.60 -2.29 -21.70
CA GLY A 150 11.99 -3.54 -21.24
C GLY A 150 13.01 -4.56 -20.71
N ALA A 151 14.15 -4.08 -20.18
CA ALA A 151 15.25 -4.96 -19.79
C ALA A 151 14.93 -5.76 -18.52
N THR A 152 15.33 -7.04 -18.52
CA THR A 152 15.09 -7.97 -17.42
C THR A 152 16.12 -7.76 -16.29
N LYS A 153 16.01 -6.65 -15.58
CA LYS A 153 16.76 -6.37 -14.34
C LYS A 153 15.86 -6.54 -13.12
N ALA A 154 16.48 -6.82 -11.98
CA ALA A 154 15.76 -6.98 -10.73
C ALA A 154 16.50 -6.33 -9.56
N VAL A 155 15.75 -5.71 -8.65
CA VAL A 155 16.20 -5.41 -7.30
C VAL A 155 15.61 -6.49 -6.39
N ILE A 156 16.44 -7.07 -5.51
CA ILE A 156 16.01 -8.14 -4.61
C ILE A 156 16.29 -7.78 -3.16
N SER A 157 15.53 -8.36 -2.25
CA SER A 157 15.78 -8.24 -0.80
C SER A 157 16.95 -9.15 -0.36
N GLU A 158 17.63 -8.76 0.70
CA GLU A 158 18.79 -9.50 1.23
C GLU A 158 18.43 -10.94 1.61
N ASP A 159 17.25 -11.19 2.14
CA ASP A 159 16.77 -12.52 2.51
C ASP A 159 16.66 -13.44 1.27
N ILE A 160 16.13 -12.95 0.17
CA ILE A 160 16.10 -13.70 -1.11
C ILE A 160 17.50 -13.91 -1.67
N ALA A 161 18.37 -12.89 -1.62
CA ALA A 161 19.76 -13.05 -2.04
C ALA A 161 20.46 -14.19 -1.28
N ARG A 162 20.31 -14.23 0.05
CA ARG A 162 20.86 -15.28 0.91
C ARG A 162 20.24 -16.65 0.66
N GLN A 163 18.93 -16.73 0.45
CA GLN A 163 18.24 -18.00 0.17
C GLN A 163 18.68 -18.59 -1.18
N LEU A 164 18.80 -17.76 -2.22
CA LEU A 164 19.18 -18.26 -3.55
C LEU A 164 20.67 -18.52 -3.70
N PHE A 165 21.52 -17.66 -3.13
CA PHE A 165 22.96 -17.67 -3.43
C PHE A 165 23.85 -17.96 -2.21
N GLY A 166 23.30 -18.00 -0.99
CA GLY A 166 24.05 -18.15 0.26
C GLY A 166 24.80 -16.90 0.71
N THR A 167 24.66 -15.78 -0.03
CA THR A 167 25.35 -14.51 0.22
C THR A 167 24.48 -13.34 -0.21
N SER A 168 24.75 -12.14 0.34
CA SER A 168 24.14 -10.87 -0.15
C SER A 168 24.94 -10.20 -1.27
N ASP A 169 26.16 -10.67 -1.55
CA ASP A 169 26.99 -10.16 -2.66
C ASP A 169 26.59 -10.85 -3.98
N VAL A 170 25.56 -10.32 -4.62
CA VAL A 170 24.91 -10.96 -5.78
C VAL A 170 24.64 -10.00 -6.95
N VAL A 171 25.02 -8.73 -6.83
CA VAL A 171 24.88 -7.76 -7.93
C VAL A 171 25.60 -8.26 -9.17
N GLY A 172 24.94 -8.17 -10.33
CA GLY A 172 25.43 -8.70 -11.61
C GLY A 172 25.16 -10.19 -11.85
N LYS A 173 24.75 -10.96 -10.83
CA LYS A 173 24.37 -12.36 -11.01
C LYS A 173 22.98 -12.45 -11.65
N THR A 174 22.76 -13.56 -12.37
CA THR A 174 21.48 -13.87 -13.01
C THR A 174 20.75 -14.97 -12.24
N PHE A 175 19.44 -14.84 -12.14
CA PHE A 175 18.53 -15.86 -11.61
C PHE A 175 17.32 -16.00 -12.54
N LEU A 176 16.57 -17.09 -12.38
CA LEU A 176 15.32 -17.33 -13.10
C LEU A 176 14.14 -16.90 -12.23
N LEU A 177 13.23 -16.16 -12.81
CA LEU A 177 11.95 -15.81 -12.21
C LEU A 177 10.83 -16.30 -13.14
N ASN A 178 10.05 -17.29 -12.70
CA ASN A 178 9.08 -17.99 -13.55
C ASN A 178 9.64 -18.35 -14.95
N HIS A 179 10.84 -18.93 -14.98
CA HIS A 179 11.58 -19.34 -16.19
C HIS A 179 12.23 -18.21 -17.01
N SER A 180 11.96 -16.95 -16.74
CA SER A 180 12.64 -15.81 -17.39
C SER A 180 13.90 -15.40 -16.62
N ALA A 181 14.97 -15.11 -17.34
CA ALA A 181 16.24 -14.73 -16.75
C ALA A 181 16.25 -13.23 -16.38
N TYR A 182 16.58 -12.93 -15.13
CA TYR A 182 16.74 -11.56 -14.63
C TYR A 182 18.14 -11.37 -14.05
N MET A 183 18.74 -10.21 -14.33
CA MET A 183 20.02 -9.80 -13.76
C MET A 183 19.77 -8.93 -12.52
N ILE A 184 20.42 -9.25 -11.41
CA ILE A 184 20.34 -8.48 -10.17
C ILE A 184 21.12 -7.17 -10.32
N CYS A 185 20.45 -6.02 -10.23
CA CYS A 185 21.09 -4.70 -10.28
C CYS A 185 21.23 -4.06 -8.88
N GLY A 186 20.46 -4.50 -7.90
CA GLY A 186 20.56 -3.99 -6.54
C GLY A 186 20.02 -4.96 -5.50
N VAL A 187 20.54 -4.83 -4.28
CA VAL A 187 20.10 -5.57 -3.10
C VAL A 187 19.67 -4.56 -2.03
N VAL A 188 18.47 -4.75 -1.48
CA VAL A 188 17.90 -3.88 -0.45
C VAL A 188 17.68 -4.62 0.86
N ARG A 189 17.59 -3.88 1.97
CA ARG A 189 17.15 -4.44 3.25
C ARG A 189 15.77 -5.07 3.11
N PRO A 190 15.48 -6.17 3.85
CA PRO A 190 14.16 -6.76 3.87
C PRO A 190 13.09 -5.73 4.25
N VAL A 191 11.99 -5.71 3.49
CA VAL A 191 10.89 -4.77 3.68
C VAL A 191 9.82 -5.40 4.57
N SER A 192 9.29 -4.64 5.50
CA SER A 192 8.18 -5.08 6.35
C SER A 192 6.89 -5.25 5.53
N LYS A 193 6.13 -6.32 5.80
CA LYS A 193 4.79 -6.53 5.23
C LYS A 193 3.78 -5.42 5.59
N LEU A 194 4.12 -4.58 6.57
CA LEU A 194 3.34 -3.38 6.90
C LEU A 194 3.52 -2.24 5.89
N ALA A 195 4.55 -2.29 5.04
CA ALA A 195 4.71 -1.42 3.89
C ALA A 195 3.79 -1.89 2.74
N ARG A 196 2.52 -1.62 2.87
CA ARG A 196 1.42 -2.23 2.13
C ARG A 196 1.53 -2.12 0.61
N TYR A 197 2.05 -0.99 0.13
CA TYR A 197 2.12 -0.66 -1.29
C TYR A 197 3.50 -0.83 -1.90
N ALA A 198 4.53 -0.84 -1.06
CA ALA A 198 5.91 -1.03 -1.50
C ALA A 198 6.44 -2.44 -1.21
N TYR A 199 5.71 -3.26 -0.45
CA TYR A 199 6.16 -4.58 -0.05
C TYR A 199 6.27 -5.53 -1.24
N ALA A 200 7.47 -6.04 -1.41
CA ALA A 200 7.79 -7.23 -2.19
C ALA A 200 9.12 -7.79 -1.67
N GLN A 201 9.57 -8.91 -2.22
CA GLN A 201 10.88 -9.48 -2.00
C GLN A 201 11.76 -9.30 -3.26
N ILE A 202 11.13 -9.12 -4.41
CA ILE A 202 11.76 -8.82 -5.70
C ILE A 202 10.96 -7.73 -6.39
N TRP A 203 11.66 -6.73 -6.94
CA TRP A 203 11.09 -5.66 -7.75
C TRP A 203 11.69 -5.73 -9.15
N ILE A 204 10.84 -5.75 -10.16
CA ILE A 204 11.22 -5.83 -11.58
C ILE A 204 10.58 -4.70 -12.39
N PRO A 205 11.14 -4.30 -13.53
CA PRO A 205 10.51 -3.33 -14.41
C PRO A 205 9.15 -3.84 -14.91
N LEU A 206 8.11 -3.04 -14.74
CA LEU A 206 6.79 -3.34 -15.26
C LEU A 206 6.83 -3.56 -16.78
N SER A 207 7.67 -2.80 -17.48
CA SER A 207 7.87 -2.89 -18.94
C SER A 207 8.45 -4.22 -19.43
N SER A 208 9.03 -5.03 -18.53
CA SER A 208 9.54 -6.36 -18.85
C SER A 208 8.50 -7.48 -18.71
N THR A 209 7.23 -7.13 -18.47
CA THR A 209 6.16 -8.08 -18.15
C THR A 209 4.91 -7.84 -18.97
N ASP A 210 4.03 -8.84 -19.02
CA ASP A 210 2.75 -8.76 -19.74
C ASP A 210 1.79 -7.72 -19.10
N ALA A 211 1.95 -7.42 -17.80
CA ALA A 211 1.13 -6.41 -17.12
C ALA A 211 1.29 -5.01 -17.72
N PHE A 212 2.42 -4.72 -18.38
CA PHE A 212 2.67 -3.46 -19.07
C PHE A 212 1.73 -3.23 -20.25
N THR A 213 1.43 -4.30 -21.00
CA THR A 213 0.55 -4.27 -22.18
C THR A 213 -0.86 -4.79 -21.85
N ALA A 214 -1.06 -5.36 -20.67
CA ALA A 214 -2.34 -5.90 -20.25
C ALA A 214 -3.40 -4.81 -20.24
N SER A 215 -4.44 -5.03 -21.04
CA SER A 215 -5.59 -4.13 -21.10
C SER A 215 -6.82 -4.90 -21.51
N TRP A 216 -7.97 -4.48 -21.01
CA TRP A 216 -9.27 -5.04 -21.36
C TRP A 216 -10.35 -3.97 -21.39
N GLY A 217 -11.56 -4.38 -21.77
CA GLY A 217 -12.65 -3.50 -22.12
C GLY A 217 -12.43 -2.85 -23.49
N GLU A 218 -13.45 -2.18 -23.97
CA GLU A 218 -13.32 -1.39 -25.19
C GLU A 218 -12.22 -0.33 -25.01
N TYR A 219 -11.39 -0.19 -26.03
CA TYR A 219 -10.28 0.77 -26.09
C TYR A 219 -9.10 0.53 -25.13
N GLY A 220 -9.09 -0.56 -24.36
CA GLY A 220 -7.98 -0.92 -23.50
C GLY A 220 -7.76 0.07 -22.32
N ILE A 221 -8.83 0.67 -21.81
CA ILE A 221 -8.78 1.64 -20.69
C ILE A 221 -8.47 0.93 -19.38
N MET A 222 -9.10 -0.22 -19.13
CA MET A 222 -8.89 -1.02 -17.93
C MET A 222 -7.63 -1.88 -18.07
N GLY A 223 -7.02 -2.23 -16.96
CA GLY A 223 -5.76 -2.98 -16.93
C GLY A 223 -5.37 -3.43 -15.53
N MET A 224 -4.07 -3.53 -15.25
CA MET A 224 -3.55 -4.14 -14.03
C MET A 224 -2.65 -3.20 -13.21
N VAL A 225 -2.78 -1.87 -13.35
CA VAL A 225 -1.86 -0.97 -12.66
C VAL A 225 -2.53 -0.06 -11.65
N SER A 226 -1.75 0.36 -10.66
CA SER A 226 -2.06 1.38 -9.66
C SER A 226 -1.06 2.52 -9.74
N VAL A 227 -1.49 3.71 -9.30
CA VAL A 227 -0.68 4.92 -9.34
C VAL A 227 -0.44 5.43 -7.92
N TYR A 228 0.80 5.79 -7.63
CA TYR A 228 1.19 6.42 -6.37
C TYR A 228 1.81 7.77 -6.67
N ILE A 229 1.29 8.79 -6.03
CA ILE A 229 1.60 10.20 -6.28
C ILE A 229 2.22 10.76 -5.00
N LEU A 230 3.46 11.24 -5.11
CA LEU A 230 4.14 11.92 -4.03
C LEU A 230 3.91 13.42 -4.18
N ALA A 231 3.18 14.03 -3.26
CA ALA A 231 3.01 15.47 -3.19
C ALA A 231 4.22 16.13 -2.51
N LYS A 232 4.48 17.40 -2.79
CA LYS A 232 5.49 18.19 -2.07
C LYS A 232 5.03 18.47 -0.63
N SER A 233 3.72 18.73 -0.46
CA SER A 233 3.04 18.88 0.83
C SER A 233 1.61 18.38 0.76
N GLN A 234 0.93 18.27 1.91
CA GLN A 234 -0.50 17.93 1.95
C GLN A 234 -1.37 19.06 1.35
N ASP A 235 -0.90 20.28 1.37
CA ASP A 235 -1.62 21.44 0.83
C ASP A 235 -1.77 21.36 -0.70
N ASP A 236 -0.93 20.56 -1.36
CA ASP A 236 -0.98 20.35 -2.81
C ASP A 236 -2.07 19.32 -3.24
N PHE A 237 -2.66 18.59 -2.30
CA PHE A 237 -3.64 17.53 -2.62
C PHE A 237 -4.83 18.00 -3.46
N PRO A 238 -5.45 19.17 -3.19
CA PRO A 238 -6.53 19.67 -4.04
C PRO A 238 -6.06 19.97 -5.45
N ALA A 239 -4.89 20.58 -5.61
CA ALA A 239 -4.32 20.90 -6.93
C ALA A 239 -4.00 19.63 -7.73
N ILE A 240 -3.43 18.62 -7.09
CA ILE A 240 -3.14 17.32 -7.70
C ILE A 240 -4.42 16.63 -8.18
N ARG A 241 -5.49 16.64 -7.36
CA ARG A 241 -6.78 16.05 -7.73
C ARG A 241 -7.42 16.77 -8.93
N MET A 242 -7.44 18.09 -8.90
CA MET A 242 -7.95 18.87 -10.04
C MET A 242 -7.16 18.60 -11.32
N GLU A 243 -5.84 18.50 -11.23
CA GLU A 243 -5.01 18.21 -12.39
C GLU A 243 -5.25 16.78 -12.91
N ALA A 244 -5.41 15.79 -12.03
CA ALA A 244 -5.74 14.42 -12.40
C ALA A 244 -7.11 14.34 -13.10
N GLU A 245 -8.12 15.06 -12.62
CA GLU A 245 -9.44 15.14 -13.26
C GLU A 245 -9.35 15.82 -14.63
N ARG A 246 -8.63 16.93 -14.76
CA ARG A 246 -8.42 17.62 -16.04
C ARG A 246 -7.73 16.73 -17.07
N LEU A 247 -6.70 15.96 -16.67
CA LEU A 247 -6.01 15.04 -17.56
C LEU A 247 -6.89 13.84 -17.95
N ARG A 248 -7.69 13.32 -17.02
CA ARG A 248 -8.72 12.32 -17.32
C ARG A 248 -9.71 12.83 -18.37
N ASP A 249 -10.26 14.01 -18.16
CA ASP A 249 -11.27 14.58 -19.06
C ASP A 249 -10.68 14.77 -20.45
N ARG A 250 -9.47 15.33 -20.57
CA ARG A 250 -8.74 15.43 -21.84
C ARG A 250 -8.50 14.05 -22.49
N TYR A 251 -8.13 13.05 -21.71
CA TYR A 251 -7.94 11.69 -22.23
C TYR A 251 -9.25 11.09 -22.73
N MET A 252 -10.35 11.34 -22.03
CA MET A 252 -11.69 10.85 -22.38
C MET A 252 -12.35 11.57 -23.55
N GLU A 253 -11.83 12.71 -24.04
CA GLU A 253 -12.27 13.31 -25.31
C GLU A 253 -12.15 12.35 -26.50
N GLY A 254 -11.18 11.44 -26.46
CA GLY A 254 -11.03 10.35 -27.43
C GLY A 254 -12.07 9.24 -27.35
N TYR A 255 -12.95 9.26 -26.32
CA TYR A 255 -13.92 8.20 -26.01
C TYR A 255 -15.28 8.80 -25.65
N PRO A 256 -15.97 9.47 -26.61
CA PRO A 256 -17.14 10.31 -26.32
C PRO A 256 -18.32 9.58 -25.67
N ASP A 257 -18.48 8.29 -25.94
CA ASP A 257 -19.58 7.48 -25.43
C ASP A 257 -19.35 6.92 -24.03
N TYR A 258 -18.14 7.11 -23.49
CA TYR A 258 -17.70 6.49 -22.23
C TYR A 258 -17.34 7.53 -21.20
N GLU A 259 -17.37 7.09 -19.94
CA GLU A 259 -16.97 7.84 -18.78
C GLU A 259 -15.99 7.02 -17.93
N LEU A 260 -14.90 7.66 -17.49
CA LEU A 260 -13.94 7.12 -16.53
C LEU A 260 -14.12 7.79 -15.18
N LEU A 261 -14.61 7.03 -14.21
CA LEU A 261 -14.98 7.52 -12.89
C LEU A 261 -13.88 7.27 -11.89
N TYR A 262 -13.34 8.32 -11.29
CA TYR A 262 -12.30 8.22 -10.25
C TYR A 262 -12.85 7.94 -8.86
N ARG A 263 -14.14 8.17 -8.60
CA ARG A 263 -14.79 7.87 -7.32
C ARG A 263 -14.04 8.50 -6.13
N ASP A 264 -13.81 9.81 -6.20
CA ASP A 264 -13.10 10.64 -5.20
C ASP A 264 -11.59 10.32 -5.06
N GLN A 265 -11.02 9.47 -5.90
CA GLN A 265 -9.58 9.23 -5.95
C GLN A 265 -8.85 10.32 -6.76
N PRO A 266 -7.54 10.51 -6.49
CA PRO A 266 -6.65 9.73 -5.64
C PRO A 266 -6.88 9.95 -4.13
N ASP A 267 -6.83 8.85 -3.38
CA ASP A 267 -7.05 8.80 -1.94
C ASP A 267 -5.78 9.14 -1.15
N THR A 268 -5.94 9.71 0.04
CA THR A 268 -4.84 9.71 1.03
C THR A 268 -4.50 8.29 1.47
N TYR A 269 -3.30 8.06 2.00
CA TYR A 269 -2.83 6.74 2.41
C TYR A 269 -3.83 6.01 3.31
N PHE A 270 -4.38 6.70 4.32
CA PHE A 270 -5.37 6.13 5.24
C PHE A 270 -6.67 5.72 4.52
N VAL A 271 -7.17 6.57 3.63
CA VAL A 271 -8.40 6.31 2.86
C VAL A 271 -8.20 5.15 1.89
N ALA A 272 -7.08 5.14 1.17
CA ALA A 272 -6.74 4.05 0.25
C ALA A 272 -6.64 2.68 0.94
N ALA A 273 -6.15 2.67 2.19
CA ALA A 273 -6.08 1.44 2.99
C ALA A 273 -7.45 0.85 3.34
N GLN A 274 -8.52 1.65 3.30
CA GLN A 274 -9.91 1.24 3.57
C GLN A 274 -10.71 0.96 2.28
N ARG A 275 -10.15 1.29 1.10
CA ARG A 275 -10.84 1.08 -0.18
C ARG A 275 -10.69 -0.36 -0.66
N TYR A 276 -11.80 -1.05 -0.83
CA TYR A 276 -11.85 -2.43 -1.31
C TYR A 276 -12.16 -2.54 -2.81
N SER A 277 -12.91 -1.57 -3.36
CA SER A 277 -13.27 -1.54 -4.79
C SER A 277 -13.56 -0.13 -5.27
N ALA A 278 -13.73 0.06 -6.58
CA ALA A 278 -14.09 1.34 -7.17
C ALA A 278 -15.45 1.86 -6.67
N ASN A 279 -16.43 0.96 -6.49
CA ASN A 279 -17.80 1.32 -6.10
C ASN A 279 -17.99 1.54 -4.60
N ASN A 280 -17.00 1.21 -3.82
CA ASN A 280 -17.08 1.31 -2.37
C ASN A 280 -16.08 2.39 -1.90
N PRO A 281 -16.43 3.69 -2.03
CA PRO A 281 -15.60 4.73 -1.44
C PRO A 281 -15.52 4.44 0.06
N PRO A 282 -14.34 4.55 0.65
CA PRO A 282 -14.19 4.27 2.07
C PRO A 282 -15.07 5.25 2.83
N ALA A 283 -16.00 4.71 3.56
CA ALA A 283 -16.70 5.47 4.58
C ALA A 283 -15.69 5.81 5.69
N VAL A 284 -14.79 6.78 5.43
CA VAL A 284 -13.79 7.25 6.41
C VAL A 284 -14.48 7.60 7.72
N LYS A 285 -15.64 8.24 7.62
CA LYS A 285 -16.50 8.49 8.78
C LYS A 285 -16.91 7.19 9.50
N GLN A 286 -17.16 6.11 8.76
CA GLN A 286 -17.56 4.83 9.31
C GLN A 286 -16.39 4.07 9.93
N ALA A 287 -15.22 4.09 9.30
CA ALA A 287 -13.99 3.49 9.85
C ALA A 287 -13.54 4.23 11.12
N VAL A 288 -13.48 5.55 11.08
CA VAL A 288 -13.19 6.39 12.27
C VAL A 288 -14.24 6.18 13.35
N ARG A 289 -15.52 6.10 12.99
CA ARG A 289 -16.61 5.81 13.93
C ARG A 289 -16.47 4.43 14.56
N GLN A 290 -16.09 3.39 13.81
CA GLN A 290 -15.82 2.07 14.39
C GLN A 290 -14.68 2.08 15.40
N TYR A 291 -13.57 2.77 15.10
CA TYR A 291 -12.47 2.95 16.05
C TYR A 291 -12.92 3.72 17.31
N ILE A 292 -13.72 4.78 17.15
CA ILE A 292 -14.27 5.56 18.26
C ILE A 292 -15.26 4.71 19.09
N ILE A 293 -16.15 3.96 18.46
CA ILE A 293 -17.10 3.08 19.14
C ILE A 293 -16.36 2.01 19.94
N CYS A 294 -15.32 1.37 19.37
CA CYS A 294 -14.49 0.42 20.10
C CYS A 294 -13.82 1.06 21.32
N LEU A 295 -13.35 2.30 21.22
CA LEU A 295 -12.77 3.05 22.34
C LEU A 295 -13.82 3.38 23.41
N LEU A 296 -15.03 3.80 23.01
CA LEU A 296 -16.12 4.14 23.95
C LEU A 296 -16.68 2.90 24.64
N TYR A 297 -16.88 1.81 23.91
CA TYR A 297 -17.35 0.54 24.50
C TYR A 297 -16.39 -0.03 25.56
N THR A 298 -15.07 0.15 25.35
CA THR A 298 -14.07 -0.26 26.35
C THR A 298 -14.06 0.65 27.57
N SER A 299 -14.40 1.94 27.42
CA SER A 299 -14.52 2.85 28.58
C SER A 299 -15.79 2.63 29.37
N ASP A 300 -16.94 2.40 28.71
CA ASP A 300 -18.21 2.10 29.38
C ASP A 300 -18.17 0.77 30.14
N ALA A 301 -17.57 -0.27 29.55
CA ALA A 301 -17.36 -1.55 30.24
C ALA A 301 -16.45 -1.43 31.48
N ALA A 302 -15.51 -0.49 31.47
CA ALA A 302 -14.66 -0.20 32.62
C ALA A 302 -15.37 0.60 33.71
N ASP A 303 -16.36 1.42 33.35
CA ASP A 303 -17.18 2.20 34.31
C ASP A 303 -18.31 1.37 34.90
N GLU A 304 -18.96 0.49 34.13
CA GLU A 304 -19.94 -0.49 34.68
C GLU A 304 -19.29 -1.49 35.67
N ALA A 305 -18.03 -1.86 35.44
CA ALA A 305 -17.28 -2.71 36.36
C ALA A 305 -16.90 -1.98 37.68
N ARG A 306 -17.10 -0.66 37.77
CA ARG A 306 -16.81 0.17 38.94
C ARG A 306 -18.06 0.52 39.77
N SER A 307 -19.27 0.39 39.21
CA SER A 307 -20.54 0.56 39.88
C SER A 307 -21.02 -0.73 40.58
#